data_df4b069556686911afa2d3aae89c72f5
#
_entry.id   df4b069556686911afa2d3aae89c72f5
#
_cell.length_a   1.000
_cell.length_b   1.000
_cell.length_c   1.000
_cell.angle_alpha   90.00
_cell.angle_beta   90.00
_cell.angle_gamma   90.00
#
_symmetry.space_group_name_H-M   'P 1'
#
loop_
_entity.id
_entity.type
_entity.pdbx_description
1 polymer ?
#
loop_
_entity_poly.entity_id
_entity_poly.type
_entity_poly.pdbx_seq_one_letter_code
_entity_poly.pdbx_strand_id
1 'polypeptide(L)'
;MTEATPASAPGAGRGRTEVAVGILLRADGAVLLSTRPPGKPCAGYWEFPGGKIEAGETVEQALRRELIEELGVTIGPASVWKITQHDYPHARVRLHWCKVRQWTGEFEMREGQSMAWQQMPPTVTPVLPGAYPVLQWLAEERGQRFAIEEAQRAGGAA
;
A
#
# COMPACT_ATOMS: atom_id res chain seq x y z
N MET A 1 -27.18 6.17 -7.42
CA MET A 1 -26.73 5.75 -7.41
C MET A 1 -26.17 5.03 -7.50
N THR A 2 -25.78 4.70 -7.53
CA THR A 2 -25.19 4.12 -7.52
C THR A 2 -24.70 3.37 -7.87
N GLU A 3 -24.18 3.12 -8.19
CA GLU A 3 -23.62 2.49 -8.44
C GLU A 3 -23.09 1.63 -8.57
N ALA A 4 -22.83 1.43 -8.64
CA ALA A 4 -22.20 0.77 -8.70
C ALA A 4 -21.82 -0.04 -8.79
N THR A 5 -21.52 -0.36 -8.93
CA THR A 5 -20.99 -1.06 -8.98
C THR A 5 -20.53 -1.82 -9.17
N PRO A 6 -20.28 -2.12 -9.33
CA PRO A 6 -19.78 -2.88 -9.59
C PRO A 6 -19.28 -3.59 -9.62
N ALA A 7 -18.99 -3.63 -9.56
CA ALA A 7 -18.49 -4.28 -9.54
C ALA A 7 -18.24 -5.08 -9.93
N SER A 8 -18.26 -5.22 -10.32
CA SER A 8 -18.10 -5.93 -10.74
C SER A 8 -17.76 -6.79 -10.67
N ALA A 9 -17.70 -6.90 -10.64
CA ALA A 9 -17.54 -7.78 -10.66
C ALA A 9 -16.60 -8.38 -10.90
N PRO A 10 -16.22 -8.48 -10.63
CA PRO A 10 -15.17 -9.08 -10.71
C PRO A 10 -15.27 -10.23 -11.19
N GLY A 11 -15.94 -10.40 -11.03
CA GLY A 11 -16.04 -11.48 -11.37
C GLY A 11 -15.61 -11.93 -12.47
N ALA A 12 -15.97 -11.86 -13.09
CA ALA A 12 -15.51 -12.31 -14.22
C ALA A 12 -14.16 -12.87 -14.16
N GLY A 13 -13.58 -13.01 -13.10
CA GLY A 13 -12.29 -13.59 -13.04
C GLY A 13 -11.27 -12.86 -13.84
N ARG A 14 -11.68 -11.91 -14.62
CA ARG A 14 -10.78 -11.12 -15.36
C ARG A 14 -10.65 -9.77 -14.79
N GLY A 15 -11.49 -9.44 -13.85
CA GLY A 15 -11.45 -8.15 -13.21
C GLY A 15 -10.23 -8.02 -12.36
N ARG A 16 -9.93 -6.79 -12.01
CA ARG A 16 -8.85 -6.50 -11.11
C ARG A 16 -9.32 -6.68 -9.68
N THR A 17 -8.40 -7.13 -8.83
CA THR A 17 -8.66 -7.19 -7.40
C THR A 17 -8.59 -5.77 -6.86
N GLU A 18 -9.62 -5.36 -6.11
CA GLU A 18 -9.67 -4.05 -5.49
C GLU A 18 -8.94 -4.10 -4.16
N VAL A 19 -8.00 -3.19 -3.96
CA VAL A 19 -7.13 -3.22 -2.78
C VAL A 19 -7.12 -1.82 -2.14
N ALA A 20 -7.29 -1.77 -0.82
CA ALA A 20 -7.15 -0.55 -0.06
C ALA A 20 -5.73 -0.50 0.49
N VAL A 21 -5.05 0.63 0.30
CA VAL A 21 -3.65 0.76 0.69
C VAL A 21 -3.48 2.02 1.54
N GLY A 22 -2.76 1.88 2.65
CA GLY A 22 -2.55 2.98 3.58
C GLY A 22 -1.15 3.57 3.46
N ILE A 23 -1.11 4.89 3.28
CA ILE A 23 0.13 5.63 3.38
C ILE A 23 0.09 6.32 4.74
N LEU A 24 0.68 5.66 5.75
CA LEU A 24 0.72 6.23 7.10
C LEU A 24 1.87 7.23 7.13
N LEU A 25 1.52 8.48 7.42
CA LEU A 25 2.46 9.60 7.34
C LEU A 25 2.74 10.15 8.74
N ARG A 26 4.00 10.09 9.15
CA ARG A 26 4.44 10.74 10.37
C ARG A 26 4.61 12.24 10.14
N ALA A 27 4.67 12.98 11.24
CA ALA A 27 4.84 14.43 11.17
C ALA A 27 6.12 14.83 10.42
N ASP A 28 7.17 13.99 10.50
CA ASP A 28 8.44 14.28 9.81
C ASP A 28 8.40 13.87 8.33
N GLY A 29 7.28 13.38 7.85
CA GLY A 29 7.11 13.00 6.45
C GLY A 29 7.44 11.55 6.15
N ALA A 30 7.92 10.79 7.13
CA ALA A 30 8.21 9.38 6.90
C ALA A 30 6.94 8.60 6.65
N VAL A 31 7.04 7.58 5.80
CA VAL A 31 5.92 6.69 5.50
C VAL A 31 6.26 5.28 5.98
N LEU A 32 5.24 4.53 6.34
CA LEU A 32 5.43 3.18 6.82
C LEU A 32 5.42 2.19 5.66
N LEU A 33 6.45 1.38 5.59
CA LEU A 33 6.51 0.24 4.68
C LEU A 33 6.68 -1.03 5.51
N SER A 34 6.17 -2.14 5.00
CA SER A 34 6.32 -3.43 5.65
C SER A 34 6.59 -4.48 4.58
N THR A 35 7.19 -5.60 5.00
CA THR A 35 7.48 -6.68 4.07
C THR A 35 6.27 -7.57 3.89
N ARG A 36 6.12 -8.14 2.70
CA ARG A 36 5.10 -9.15 2.48
C ARG A 36 5.48 -10.40 3.27
N PRO A 37 4.52 -10.96 4.01
CA PRO A 37 4.83 -12.07 4.90
C PRO A 37 5.20 -13.35 4.15
N PRO A 38 5.85 -14.29 4.83
CA PRO A 38 6.16 -15.58 4.22
C PRO A 38 4.91 -16.27 3.70
N GLY A 39 5.04 -16.97 2.61
CA GLY A 39 3.94 -17.72 2.03
C GLY A 39 3.10 -16.96 1.03
N LYS A 40 3.31 -15.66 0.91
CA LYS A 40 2.61 -14.85 -0.09
C LYS A 40 3.50 -14.62 -1.31
N PRO A 41 2.89 -14.37 -2.49
CA PRO A 41 3.70 -13.99 -3.64
C PRO A 41 4.55 -12.77 -3.30
N CYS A 42 5.79 -12.75 -3.79
CA CYS A 42 6.72 -11.66 -3.53
C CYS A 42 7.05 -11.49 -2.05
N ALA A 43 7.08 -12.62 -1.31
CA ALA A 43 7.44 -12.56 0.12
C ALA A 43 8.77 -11.83 0.28
N GLY A 44 8.85 -10.97 1.31
CA GLY A 44 10.06 -10.20 1.57
C GLY A 44 10.15 -8.88 0.83
N TYR A 45 9.35 -8.66 -0.19
CA TYR A 45 9.27 -7.35 -0.84
C TYR A 45 8.59 -6.35 0.09
N TRP A 46 9.04 -5.11 0.02
CA TRP A 46 8.47 -4.03 0.83
C TRP A 46 7.29 -3.40 0.12
N GLU A 47 6.27 -3.06 0.88
CA GLU A 47 5.03 -2.50 0.36
C GLU A 47 4.38 -1.61 1.40
N PHE A 48 3.45 -0.77 0.95
CA PHE A 48 2.56 -0.08 1.88
C PHE A 48 1.55 -1.08 2.43
N PRO A 49 1.14 -0.93 3.70
CA PRO A 49 0.19 -1.87 4.29
C PRO A 49 -1.21 -1.70 3.72
N GLY A 50 -1.98 -2.77 3.71
CA GLY A 50 -3.34 -2.76 3.22
C GLY A 50 -3.77 -4.14 2.79
N GLY A 51 -4.90 -4.22 2.11
CA GLY A 51 -5.39 -5.50 1.64
C GLY A 51 -6.67 -5.38 0.84
N LYS A 52 -7.22 -6.52 0.49
CA LYS A 52 -8.37 -6.60 -0.41
C LYS A 52 -9.60 -5.96 0.21
N ILE A 53 -10.34 -5.24 -0.63
CA ILE A 53 -11.65 -4.70 -0.27
C ILE A 53 -12.65 -5.81 -0.46
N GLU A 54 -13.39 -6.13 0.61
CA GLU A 54 -14.37 -7.21 0.55
C GLU A 54 -15.74 -6.66 0.16
N ALA A 55 -16.60 -7.57 -0.26
CA ALA A 55 -17.94 -7.19 -0.71
C ALA A 55 -18.64 -6.37 0.39
N GLY A 56 -19.21 -5.25 0.00
CA GLY A 56 -19.94 -4.38 0.92
C GLY A 56 -19.10 -3.42 1.72
N GLU A 57 -17.77 -3.50 1.60
CA GLU A 57 -16.90 -2.55 2.30
C GLU A 57 -16.60 -1.33 1.46
N THR A 58 -16.52 -0.17 2.12
CA THR A 58 -15.89 0.99 1.49
C THR A 58 -14.37 0.82 1.57
N VAL A 59 -13.66 1.65 0.82
CA VAL A 59 -12.19 1.63 0.87
C VAL A 59 -11.70 1.88 2.29
N GLU A 60 -12.27 2.87 2.97
CA GLU A 60 -11.87 3.20 4.33
C GLU A 60 -12.15 2.05 5.31
N GLN A 61 -13.30 1.41 5.16
CA GLN A 61 -13.64 0.27 6.02
C GLN A 61 -12.66 -0.88 5.82
N ALA A 62 -12.34 -1.18 4.57
CA ALA A 62 -11.39 -2.24 4.27
C ALA A 62 -10.02 -1.92 4.84
N LEU A 63 -9.56 -0.69 4.65
CA LEU A 63 -8.26 -0.29 5.14
C LEU A 63 -8.20 -0.39 6.66
N ARG A 64 -9.24 0.10 7.34
CA ARG A 64 -9.31 0.04 8.80
C ARG A 64 -9.22 -1.40 9.30
N ARG A 65 -9.98 -2.29 8.67
CA ARG A 65 -9.97 -3.71 9.03
C ARG A 65 -8.60 -4.34 8.80
N GLU A 66 -8.03 -4.08 7.63
CA GLU A 66 -6.74 -4.69 7.26
C GLU A 66 -5.62 -4.23 8.19
N LEU A 67 -5.59 -2.96 8.56
CA LEU A 67 -4.50 -2.47 9.41
C LEU A 67 -4.64 -2.96 10.85
N ILE A 68 -5.85 -3.20 11.32
CA ILE A 68 -6.03 -3.87 12.60
C ILE A 68 -5.48 -5.29 12.52
N GLU A 69 -5.82 -6.02 11.45
CA GLU A 69 -5.40 -7.41 11.29
C GLU A 69 -3.88 -7.53 11.14
N GLU A 70 -3.28 -6.65 10.38
CA GLU A 70 -1.85 -6.77 10.05
C GLU A 70 -0.95 -6.11 11.07
N LEU A 71 -1.35 -4.96 11.60
CA LEU A 71 -0.47 -4.11 12.39
C LEU A 71 -0.99 -3.81 13.80
N GLY A 72 -2.23 -4.13 14.09
CA GLY A 72 -2.78 -3.88 15.41
C GLY A 72 -3.10 -2.43 15.70
N VAL A 73 -3.17 -1.58 14.69
CA VAL A 73 -3.46 -0.15 14.90
C VAL A 73 -4.83 0.20 14.33
N THR A 74 -5.46 1.18 14.95
CA THR A 74 -6.75 1.72 14.50
C THR A 74 -6.48 3.08 13.88
N ILE A 75 -6.77 3.21 12.59
CA ILE A 75 -6.50 4.45 11.88
C ILE A 75 -7.63 5.46 12.07
N GLY A 76 -7.27 6.72 12.01
CA GLY A 76 -8.22 7.82 11.97
C GLY A 76 -8.79 7.97 10.57
N PRO A 77 -9.31 9.15 10.25
CA PRO A 77 -9.92 9.37 8.93
C PRO A 77 -8.92 9.08 7.80
N ALA A 78 -9.43 8.48 6.74
CA ALA A 78 -8.63 8.16 5.57
C ALA A 78 -9.50 8.39 4.35
N SER A 79 -8.95 9.09 3.35
CA SER A 79 -9.64 9.30 2.10
C SER A 79 -8.73 8.95 0.96
N VAL A 80 -9.35 8.50 -0.13
CA VAL A 80 -8.59 8.08 -1.30
C VAL A 80 -7.90 9.29 -1.91
N TRP A 81 -6.59 9.17 -2.09
CA TRP A 81 -5.76 10.21 -2.70
C TRP A 81 -5.49 9.93 -4.17
N LYS A 82 -5.20 8.68 -4.49
CA LYS A 82 -4.89 8.25 -5.86
C LYS A 82 -5.44 6.85 -6.07
N ILE A 83 -5.71 6.52 -7.32
CA ILE A 83 -6.08 5.16 -7.71
C ILE A 83 -5.17 4.77 -8.85
N THR A 84 -4.49 3.63 -8.73
CA THR A 84 -3.62 3.12 -9.77
C THR A 84 -3.96 1.68 -10.08
N GLN A 85 -3.47 1.19 -11.19
CA GLN A 85 -3.63 -0.21 -11.59
C GLN A 85 -2.26 -0.80 -11.85
N HIS A 86 -2.09 -2.06 -11.51
CA HIS A 86 -0.83 -2.73 -11.76
C HIS A 86 -1.10 -4.21 -12.04
N ASP A 87 -0.38 -4.75 -13.00
CA ASP A 87 -0.48 -6.17 -13.36
C ASP A 87 0.77 -6.87 -12.89
N TYR A 88 0.61 -7.69 -11.86
CA TYR A 88 1.65 -8.62 -11.42
C TYR A 88 1.42 -9.96 -12.12
N PRO A 89 2.43 -10.81 -12.22
CA PRO A 89 2.19 -12.14 -12.79
C PRO A 89 1.11 -12.92 -12.05
N HIS A 90 0.98 -12.70 -10.75
CA HIS A 90 0.04 -13.45 -9.90
C HIS A 90 -1.30 -12.76 -9.73
N ALA A 91 -1.43 -11.47 -10.06
CA ALA A 91 -2.68 -10.76 -9.80
C ALA A 91 -2.73 -9.42 -10.52
N ARG A 92 -3.89 -9.06 -11.01
CA ARG A 92 -4.14 -7.74 -11.55
C ARG A 92 -4.87 -6.96 -10.46
N VAL A 93 -4.32 -5.81 -10.06
CA VAL A 93 -4.84 -5.07 -8.92
C VAL A 93 -5.20 -3.64 -9.28
N ARG A 94 -6.21 -3.13 -8.59
CA ARG A 94 -6.52 -1.71 -8.57
C ARG A 94 -6.29 -1.23 -7.15
N LEU A 95 -5.38 -0.29 -6.99
CA LEU A 95 -4.90 0.12 -5.68
C LEU A 95 -5.50 1.49 -5.34
N HIS A 96 -6.23 1.54 -4.25
CA HIS A 96 -6.84 2.77 -3.73
C HIS A 96 -5.95 3.28 -2.62
N TRP A 97 -5.17 4.32 -2.90
CA TRP A 97 -4.15 4.84 -2.00
C TRP A 97 -4.75 5.90 -1.10
N CYS A 98 -4.67 5.67 0.20
CA CYS A 98 -5.23 6.57 1.20
C CYS A 98 -4.12 7.12 2.08
N LYS A 99 -4.06 8.45 2.24
CA LYS A 99 -3.14 9.06 3.20
C LYS A 99 -3.77 9.01 4.57
N VAL A 100 -3.02 8.57 5.56
CA VAL A 100 -3.47 8.43 6.95
C VAL A 100 -2.48 9.15 7.84
N ARG A 101 -2.95 10.12 8.59
CA ARG A 101 -2.08 10.93 9.44
C ARG A 101 -2.31 10.71 10.92
N GLN A 102 -3.34 9.95 11.28
CA GLN A 102 -3.69 9.70 12.68
C GLN A 102 -4.00 8.24 12.88
N TRP A 103 -3.50 7.67 13.96
CA TRP A 103 -3.80 6.31 14.36
C TRP A 103 -3.56 6.17 15.84
N THR A 104 -4.15 5.12 16.44
CA THR A 104 -3.95 4.77 17.84
C THR A 104 -3.50 3.32 17.93
N GLY A 105 -2.84 2.99 19.04
CA GLY A 105 -2.34 1.65 19.26
C GLY A 105 -0.86 1.56 18.96
N GLU A 106 -0.28 0.42 19.30
CA GLU A 106 1.13 0.15 19.06
C GLU A 106 1.25 -0.84 17.92
N PHE A 107 2.24 -0.61 17.06
CA PHE A 107 2.43 -1.49 15.92
C PHE A 107 2.88 -2.88 16.37
N GLU A 108 2.16 -3.88 15.89
CA GLU A 108 2.48 -5.28 16.12
C GLU A 108 2.53 -5.95 14.76
N MET A 109 3.63 -6.63 14.48
CA MET A 109 3.78 -7.33 13.20
C MET A 109 3.08 -8.66 13.27
N ARG A 110 1.76 -8.64 13.12
CA ARG A 110 0.91 -9.79 13.41
C ARG A 110 1.01 -10.91 12.40
N GLU A 111 1.68 -10.67 11.27
CA GLU A 111 1.86 -11.68 10.23
C GLU A 111 3.32 -12.06 10.06
N GLY A 112 4.17 -11.70 11.01
CA GLY A 112 5.58 -12.04 10.93
C GLY A 112 6.37 -11.18 9.96
N GLN A 113 5.81 -10.08 9.52
CA GLN A 113 6.49 -9.16 8.62
C GLN A 113 7.40 -8.22 9.40
N SER A 114 8.26 -7.53 8.67
CA SER A 114 9.09 -6.45 9.21
C SER A 114 8.49 -5.10 8.82
N MET A 115 8.80 -4.06 9.59
CA MET A 115 8.35 -2.70 9.24
C MET A 115 9.51 -1.73 9.28
N ALA A 116 9.38 -0.64 8.54
CA ALA A 116 10.36 0.44 8.55
C ALA A 116 9.68 1.75 8.16
N TRP A 117 10.06 2.82 8.87
CA TRP A 117 9.65 4.18 8.49
C TRP A 117 10.67 4.69 7.49
N GLN A 118 10.18 5.19 6.35
CA GLN A 118 11.05 5.55 5.24
C GLN A 118 10.80 6.97 4.77
N GLN A 119 11.90 7.70 4.58
CA GLN A 119 11.88 8.97 3.86
C GLN A 119 12.04 8.66 2.36
N MET A 120 11.90 9.70 1.53
CA MET A 120 12.06 9.53 0.08
C MET A 120 13.47 9.92 -0.33
N PRO A 121 14.16 9.10 -1.13
CA PRO A 121 13.73 7.79 -1.61
C PRO A 121 13.88 6.72 -0.53
N PRO A 122 13.06 5.69 -0.55
CA PRO A 122 13.21 4.64 0.44
C PRO A 122 14.54 3.90 0.25
N THR A 123 15.12 3.50 1.38
CA THR A 123 16.38 2.75 1.35
C THR A 123 16.16 1.25 1.45
N VAL A 124 14.98 0.81 1.88
CA VAL A 124 14.67 -0.62 1.90
C VAL A 124 14.44 -1.11 0.48
N THR A 125 14.80 -2.37 0.23
CA THR A 125 14.71 -2.95 -1.11
C THR A 125 14.52 -4.45 -1.00
N PRO A 126 13.85 -5.10 -1.95
CA PRO A 126 13.15 -4.50 -3.07
C PRO A 126 11.76 -4.02 -2.67
N VAL A 127 11.25 -3.02 -3.36
CA VAL A 127 9.89 -2.52 -3.16
C VAL A 127 9.02 -3.06 -4.28
N LEU A 128 7.79 -3.43 -3.97
CA LEU A 128 6.85 -3.90 -4.98
C LEU A 128 6.64 -2.81 -6.04
N PRO A 129 6.79 -3.16 -7.32
CA PRO A 129 6.74 -2.15 -8.38
C PRO A 129 5.44 -1.35 -8.47
N GLY A 130 4.32 -1.93 -8.04
CA GLY A 130 3.06 -1.18 -8.04
C GLY A 130 3.10 0.07 -7.18
N ALA A 131 4.05 0.17 -6.25
CA ALA A 131 4.19 1.34 -5.40
C ALA A 131 5.05 2.44 -6.04
N TYR A 132 5.76 2.16 -7.11
CA TYR A 132 6.70 3.13 -7.68
C TYR A 132 6.05 4.46 -8.03
N PRO A 133 4.89 4.51 -8.71
CA PRO A 133 4.29 5.80 -9.03
C PRO A 133 3.97 6.62 -7.79
N VAL A 134 3.49 5.96 -6.72
CA VAL A 134 3.12 6.66 -5.49
C VAL A 134 4.34 7.20 -4.79
N LEU A 135 5.42 6.43 -4.74
CA LEU A 135 6.67 6.89 -4.16
C LEU A 135 7.19 8.11 -4.90
N GLN A 136 7.10 8.09 -6.23
CA GLN A 136 7.52 9.22 -7.04
C GLN A 136 6.68 10.45 -6.75
N TRP A 137 5.35 10.30 -6.68
CA TRP A 137 4.46 11.42 -6.37
C TRP A 137 4.72 11.98 -4.98
N LEU A 138 4.97 11.12 -3.99
CA LEU A 138 5.30 11.58 -2.65
C LEU A 138 6.60 12.39 -2.65
N ALA A 139 7.60 11.94 -3.41
CA ALA A 139 8.85 12.66 -3.53
C ALA A 139 8.64 14.02 -4.18
N GLU A 140 7.83 14.05 -5.24
CA GLU A 140 7.56 15.30 -5.95
C GLU A 140 6.85 16.32 -5.07
N GLU A 141 5.95 15.86 -4.22
CA GLU A 141 5.28 16.76 -3.26
C GLU A 141 6.28 17.44 -2.33
N ARG A 142 7.45 16.86 -2.16
CA ARG A 142 8.50 17.38 -1.29
C ARG A 142 9.59 18.08 -2.05
N GLY A 143 9.36 18.33 -3.34
CA GLY A 143 10.35 19.01 -4.19
C GLY A 143 11.50 18.13 -4.60
N GLN A 144 11.38 16.83 -4.44
CA GLN A 144 12.43 15.89 -4.82
C GLN A 144 12.09 15.25 -6.16
N ARG A 145 13.11 15.03 -6.97
CA ARG A 145 12.93 14.43 -8.29
C ARG A 145 13.99 13.36 -8.47
N PHE A 146 13.54 12.12 -8.58
CA PHE A 146 14.41 10.98 -8.85
C PHE A 146 13.56 9.85 -9.38
N ALA A 147 14.21 8.89 -10.02
CA ALA A 147 13.53 7.73 -10.54
C ALA A 147 13.53 6.65 -9.47
N ILE A 148 12.38 6.44 -8.84
CA ILE A 148 12.27 5.43 -7.78
C ILE A 148 12.65 4.05 -8.31
N GLU A 149 12.17 3.73 -9.51
CA GLU A 149 12.45 2.46 -10.13
C GLU A 149 13.95 2.23 -10.29
N GLU A 150 14.66 3.26 -10.73
CA GLU A 150 16.09 3.17 -10.91
C GLU A 150 16.82 3.03 -9.58
N ALA A 151 16.39 3.80 -8.58
CA ALA A 151 16.99 3.72 -7.26
C ALA A 151 16.80 2.34 -6.65
N GLN A 152 15.62 1.74 -6.81
CA GLN A 152 15.36 0.42 -6.29
C GLN A 152 16.17 -0.65 -7.03
N ARG A 153 16.32 -0.48 -8.34
CA ARG A 153 17.11 -1.42 -9.12
C ARG A 153 18.58 -1.39 -8.70
N ALA A 154 19.13 -0.20 -8.46
CA ALA A 154 20.51 -0.06 -8.01
C ALA A 154 20.70 -0.66 -6.62
N GLY A 155 19.75 -0.43 -5.71
CA GLY A 155 19.80 -1.01 -4.38
C GLY A 155 19.69 -2.51 -4.42
N GLY A 156 18.84 -3.03 -5.31
CA GLY A 156 18.66 -4.48 -5.44
C GLY A 156 19.87 -5.19 -6.00
N ALA A 157 20.71 -4.47 -6.71
CA ALA A 157 21.92 -5.06 -7.29
C ALA A 157 23.02 -5.27 -6.24
N ALA A 158 22.90 -4.63 -5.11
CA ALA A 158 23.85 -4.83 -4.03
C ALA A 158 23.48 -6.06 -3.21
#